data_30969cd8f413f6f863a06eca39453ee2
#
_entry.id   30969cd8f413f6f863a06eca39453ee2
#
_cell.length_a   1.000
_cell.length_b   1.000
_cell.length_c   1.000
_cell.angle_alpha   90.00
_cell.angle_beta   90.00
_cell.angle_gamma   90.00
#
_symmetry.space_group_name_H-M   'P 1'
#
loop_
_entity.id
_entity.type
_entity.pdbx_description
1 polymer ?
#
loop_
_entity_poly.entity_id
_entity_poly.type
_entity_poly.pdbx_seq_one_letter_code
_entity_poly.pdbx_strand_id
1 'polypeptide(L)'
;MTYTYDLTLGLPHTNHRFFAEQLMLKFAGHFQWQSIAAAAGLPLSSLRTADGSEVYASFYYIDTVIPAAAPLESFRLDDTVRFAIDLRAFKNIAFEGRVRFDRPERLNDATSPSIRFANIFITPEQGNSRLRVAPPAQADFHDLPPLPNEENPYHITRAASESGALGVLDEAWLQERTSTVTYAIDVDRDTNGAGLVYFANYVAFMDTAERRAVPKGRERSLRHRRIAYYGNAAVDDTLAIDVAVFRSGAHPDMLGFRYTIRRQEDGAIICLSEAVKALA
;
A
#
# COMPACT_ATOMS: atom_id res chain seq x y z
N MET A 1 -17.63 12.02 -3.09
CA MET A 1 -18.32 10.99 -3.89
C MET A 1 -17.83 9.63 -3.41
N THR A 2 -18.76 8.74 -3.02
CA THR A 2 -18.39 7.41 -2.48
C THR A 2 -18.69 6.36 -3.54
N TYR A 3 -17.69 5.52 -3.85
CA TYR A 3 -17.81 4.34 -4.71
C TYR A 3 -17.85 3.10 -3.85
N THR A 4 -18.64 2.10 -4.25
CA THR A 4 -18.77 0.84 -3.49
C THR A 4 -18.55 -0.36 -4.39
N TYR A 5 -17.80 -1.35 -3.88
CA TYR A 5 -17.50 -2.60 -4.58
C TYR A 5 -17.61 -3.76 -3.60
N ASP A 6 -18.15 -4.87 -4.05
CA ASP A 6 -18.29 -6.08 -3.26
C ASP A 6 -17.33 -7.16 -3.78
N LEU A 7 -16.67 -7.87 -2.86
CA LEU A 7 -15.80 -9.00 -3.13
C LEU A 7 -16.24 -10.19 -2.28
N THR A 8 -16.62 -11.30 -2.91
CA THR A 8 -16.83 -12.57 -2.20
C THR A 8 -15.48 -13.27 -2.03
N LEU A 9 -15.12 -13.59 -0.79
CA LEU A 9 -13.85 -14.23 -0.47
C LEU A 9 -13.87 -15.70 -0.89
N GLY A 10 -12.91 -16.10 -1.69
CA GLY A 10 -12.63 -17.48 -2.06
C GLY A 10 -11.23 -17.90 -1.61
N LEU A 11 -10.86 -19.15 -1.85
CA LEU A 11 -9.53 -19.68 -1.50
C LEU A 11 -8.35 -18.81 -1.98
N PRO A 12 -8.36 -18.22 -3.19
CA PRO A 12 -7.25 -17.38 -3.62
C PRO A 12 -7.09 -16.07 -2.82
N HIS A 13 -8.13 -15.62 -2.11
CA HIS A 13 -8.14 -14.36 -1.36
C HIS A 13 -7.62 -14.51 0.06
N THR A 14 -7.50 -15.76 0.53
CA THR A 14 -7.10 -16.08 1.90
C THR A 14 -5.73 -16.77 1.90
N ASN A 15 -4.98 -16.58 2.97
CA ASN A 15 -3.90 -17.48 3.33
C ASN A 15 -4.43 -18.53 4.32
N HIS A 16 -3.53 -19.34 4.91
CA HIS A 16 -3.90 -20.41 5.85
C HIS A 16 -4.69 -19.94 7.09
N ARG A 17 -4.90 -18.65 7.27
CA ARG A 17 -5.48 -18.09 8.50
C ARG A 17 -6.53 -17.02 8.30
N PHE A 18 -6.40 -16.16 7.27
CA PHE A 18 -7.20 -14.95 7.17
C PHE A 18 -7.19 -14.35 5.75
N PHE A 19 -7.97 -13.32 5.56
CA PHE A 19 -7.90 -12.46 4.39
C PHE A 19 -6.48 -11.90 4.26
N ALA A 20 -5.77 -12.30 3.22
CA ALA A 20 -4.36 -11.97 3.06
C ALA A 20 -4.16 -10.46 2.82
N GLU A 21 -3.34 -9.79 3.64
CA GLU A 21 -3.07 -8.35 3.53
C GLU A 21 -2.67 -7.95 2.11
N GLN A 22 -1.77 -8.70 1.48
CA GLN A 22 -1.34 -8.43 0.11
C GLN A 22 -2.52 -8.43 -0.87
N LEU A 23 -3.42 -9.40 -0.76
CA LEU A 23 -4.57 -9.52 -1.66
C LEU A 23 -5.65 -8.47 -1.34
N MET A 24 -5.88 -8.19 -0.07
CA MET A 24 -6.72 -7.07 0.36
C MET A 24 -6.26 -5.76 -0.31
N LEU A 25 -4.96 -5.45 -0.26
CA LEU A 25 -4.41 -4.26 -0.91
C LEU A 25 -4.55 -4.31 -2.44
N LYS A 26 -4.38 -5.48 -3.07
CA LYS A 26 -4.59 -5.64 -4.52
C LYS A 26 -6.02 -5.28 -4.91
N PHE A 27 -7.02 -5.80 -4.21
CA PHE A 27 -8.42 -5.50 -4.50
C PHE A 27 -8.79 -4.06 -4.17
N ALA A 28 -8.42 -3.56 -3.00
CA ALA A 28 -8.67 -2.18 -2.62
C ALA A 28 -8.03 -1.18 -3.61
N GLY A 29 -6.80 -1.44 -4.04
CA GLY A 29 -6.13 -0.64 -5.05
C GLY A 29 -6.77 -0.73 -6.43
N HIS A 30 -7.22 -1.92 -6.84
CA HIS A 30 -7.97 -2.11 -8.09
C HIS A 30 -9.30 -1.33 -8.07
N PHE A 31 -10.05 -1.41 -6.99
CA PHE A 31 -11.31 -0.67 -6.82
C PHE A 31 -11.08 0.85 -6.79
N GLN A 32 -9.97 1.32 -6.19
CA GLN A 32 -9.61 2.73 -6.29
C GLN A 32 -9.32 3.16 -7.74
N TRP A 33 -8.64 2.33 -8.52
CA TRP A 33 -8.42 2.59 -9.94
C TRP A 33 -9.73 2.63 -10.71
N GLN A 34 -10.66 1.72 -10.44
CA GLN A 34 -12.01 1.77 -11.03
C GLN A 34 -12.76 3.04 -10.63
N SER A 35 -12.60 3.51 -9.39
CA SER A 35 -13.20 4.77 -8.93
C SER A 35 -12.61 5.98 -9.66
N ILE A 36 -11.29 6.01 -9.91
CA ILE A 36 -10.63 7.05 -10.72
C ILE A 36 -11.13 7.00 -12.17
N ALA A 37 -11.27 5.81 -12.76
CA ALA A 37 -11.82 5.64 -14.11
C ALA A 37 -13.27 6.14 -14.21
N ALA A 38 -14.09 5.80 -13.22
CA ALA A 38 -15.49 6.25 -13.15
C ALA A 38 -15.58 7.78 -13.01
N ALA A 39 -14.71 8.39 -12.19
CA ALA A 39 -14.62 9.84 -12.06
C ALA A 39 -14.16 10.53 -13.35
N ALA A 40 -13.26 9.90 -14.11
CA ALA A 40 -12.83 10.38 -15.42
C ALA A 40 -13.86 10.20 -16.53
N GLY A 41 -14.87 9.32 -16.34
CA GLY A 41 -15.78 8.90 -17.40
C GLY A 41 -15.10 8.10 -18.53
N LEU A 42 -13.90 7.57 -18.29
CA LEU A 42 -13.07 6.90 -19.29
C LEU A 42 -12.41 5.65 -18.68
N PRO A 43 -12.18 4.59 -19.50
CA PRO A 43 -11.33 3.48 -19.08
C PRO A 43 -9.91 3.96 -18.76
N LEU A 44 -9.30 3.47 -17.68
CA LEU A 44 -7.91 3.84 -17.32
C LEU A 44 -6.90 3.50 -18.43
N SER A 45 -7.15 2.43 -19.17
CA SER A 45 -6.33 2.02 -20.33
C SER A 45 -6.35 3.02 -21.48
N SER A 46 -7.28 3.98 -21.51
CA SER A 46 -7.37 5.03 -22.54
C SER A 46 -6.71 6.33 -22.13
N LEU A 47 -6.26 6.47 -20.89
CA LEU A 47 -5.59 7.67 -20.42
C LEU A 47 -4.22 7.84 -21.07
N ARG A 48 -3.97 9.02 -21.63
CA ARG A 48 -2.73 9.38 -22.31
C ARG A 48 -2.27 10.77 -21.87
N THR A 49 -0.97 11.01 -21.91
CA THR A 49 -0.41 12.35 -21.85
C THR A 49 -0.70 13.13 -23.12
N ALA A 50 -0.37 14.42 -23.16
CA ALA A 50 -0.54 15.24 -24.35
C ALA A 50 0.31 14.77 -25.56
N ASP A 51 1.42 14.08 -25.29
CA ASP A 51 2.29 13.47 -26.31
C ASP A 51 1.88 12.05 -26.71
N GLY A 52 0.76 11.53 -26.17
CA GLY A 52 0.20 10.21 -26.48
C GLY A 52 0.79 9.04 -25.66
N SER A 53 1.68 9.30 -24.72
CA SER A 53 2.27 8.26 -23.84
C SER A 53 1.22 7.70 -22.86
N GLU A 54 1.35 6.44 -22.48
CA GLU A 54 0.46 5.80 -21.50
C GLU A 54 0.63 6.43 -20.12
N VAL A 55 -0.49 6.54 -19.40
CA VAL A 55 -0.54 7.10 -18.04
C VAL A 55 -1.06 6.06 -17.06
N TYR A 56 -0.38 5.91 -15.94
CA TYR A 56 -0.76 5.01 -14.86
C TYR A 56 -0.93 5.78 -13.54
N ALA A 57 -1.95 5.44 -12.76
CA ALA A 57 -2.11 5.96 -11.41
C ALA A 57 -1.27 5.11 -10.44
N SER A 58 -0.07 5.55 -10.13
CA SER A 58 0.86 4.85 -9.23
C SER A 58 0.63 5.24 -7.79
N PHE A 59 0.72 4.27 -6.87
CA PHE A 59 0.67 4.55 -5.44
C PHE A 59 2.02 5.09 -4.95
N TYR A 60 2.00 6.19 -4.18
CA TYR A 60 3.19 6.71 -3.50
C TYR A 60 3.08 6.62 -1.98
N TYR A 61 1.85 6.42 -1.43
CA TYR A 61 1.62 6.28 -0.01
C TYR A 61 0.42 5.38 0.28
N ILE A 62 0.55 4.57 1.34
CA ILE A 62 -0.51 3.72 1.87
C ILE A 62 -0.49 3.83 3.40
N ASP A 63 -1.66 3.98 4.02
CA ASP A 63 -1.85 3.92 5.47
C ASP A 63 -3.01 2.97 5.77
N THR A 64 -2.71 1.83 6.36
CA THR A 64 -3.66 0.75 6.65
C THR A 64 -3.85 0.64 8.16
N VAL A 65 -5.08 0.76 8.62
CA VAL A 65 -5.47 0.59 10.02
C VAL A 65 -6.46 -0.56 10.14
N ILE A 66 -6.12 -1.55 10.96
CA ILE A 66 -6.95 -2.73 11.25
C ILE A 66 -7.32 -2.72 12.73
N PRO A 67 -8.54 -2.29 13.09
CA PRO A 67 -9.00 -2.27 14.46
C PRO A 67 -9.01 -3.68 15.09
N ALA A 68 -8.75 -3.75 16.40
CA ALA A 68 -8.80 -5.02 17.12
C ALA A 68 -10.18 -5.69 17.07
N ALA A 69 -11.25 -4.91 16.94
CA ALA A 69 -12.63 -5.39 16.84
C ALA A 69 -12.96 -6.03 15.47
N ALA A 70 -12.18 -5.71 14.43
CA ALA A 70 -12.38 -6.23 13.07
C ALA A 70 -11.04 -6.66 12.44
N PRO A 71 -10.33 -7.64 13.03
CA PRO A 71 -9.05 -8.10 12.51
C PRO A 71 -9.23 -8.87 11.19
N LEU A 72 -8.19 -8.90 10.34
CA LEU A 72 -8.24 -9.63 9.07
C LEU A 72 -8.54 -11.12 9.27
N GLU A 73 -8.18 -11.67 10.42
CA GLU A 73 -8.46 -13.04 10.84
C GLU A 73 -9.94 -13.33 11.11
N SER A 74 -10.78 -12.30 11.18
CA SER A 74 -12.23 -12.46 11.36
C SER A 74 -12.95 -12.83 10.07
N PHE A 75 -12.36 -12.53 8.91
CA PHE A 75 -12.97 -12.83 7.61
C PHE A 75 -12.85 -14.33 7.27
N ARG A 76 -13.87 -14.88 6.60
CA ARG A 76 -13.99 -16.30 6.26
C ARG A 76 -14.22 -16.48 4.77
N LEU A 77 -14.06 -17.71 4.29
CA LEU A 77 -14.51 -18.08 2.95
C LEU A 77 -16.01 -17.80 2.83
N ASP A 78 -16.41 -17.38 1.64
CA ASP A 78 -17.77 -17.01 1.26
C ASP A 78 -18.32 -15.72 1.91
N ASP A 79 -17.55 -15.07 2.80
CA ASP A 79 -17.90 -13.72 3.23
C ASP A 79 -17.91 -12.75 2.04
N THR A 80 -18.92 -11.92 1.96
CA THR A 80 -18.90 -10.75 1.09
C THR A 80 -18.27 -9.58 1.85
N VAL A 81 -17.20 -9.03 1.30
CA VAL A 81 -16.53 -7.83 1.81
C VAL A 81 -16.88 -6.66 0.92
N ARG A 82 -17.49 -5.63 1.50
CA ARG A 82 -17.76 -4.36 0.83
C ARG A 82 -16.64 -3.37 1.06
N PHE A 83 -16.15 -2.79 -0.02
CA PHE A 83 -15.19 -1.68 -0.01
C PHE A 83 -15.94 -0.39 -0.36
N ALA A 84 -15.92 0.58 0.54
CA ALA A 84 -16.44 1.92 0.30
C ALA A 84 -15.27 2.90 0.15
N ILE A 85 -15.21 3.61 -0.97
CA ILE A 85 -14.08 4.45 -1.36
C ILE A 85 -14.54 5.90 -1.51
N ASP A 86 -14.03 6.78 -0.67
CA ASP A 86 -14.18 8.23 -0.80
C ASP A 86 -12.96 8.80 -1.53
N LEU A 87 -13.17 9.30 -2.74
CA LEU A 87 -12.10 9.80 -3.61
C LEU A 87 -12.04 11.33 -3.56
N ARG A 88 -10.81 11.86 -3.44
CA ARG A 88 -10.47 13.28 -3.52
C ARG A 88 -9.36 13.50 -4.54
N ALA A 89 -9.32 14.67 -5.17
CA ALA A 89 -8.31 15.02 -6.16
C ALA A 89 -7.45 16.21 -5.75
N PHE A 90 -6.17 16.20 -6.17
CA PHE A 90 -5.24 17.32 -6.06
C PHE A 90 -4.74 17.69 -7.45
N LYS A 91 -5.21 18.84 -7.99
CA LYS A 91 -4.75 19.44 -9.26
C LYS A 91 -4.72 18.48 -10.46
N ASN A 92 -5.70 17.61 -10.63
CA ASN A 92 -5.75 16.61 -11.72
C ASN A 92 -4.52 15.70 -11.85
N ILE A 93 -3.64 15.66 -10.84
CA ILE A 93 -2.37 14.92 -10.87
C ILE A 93 -2.36 13.79 -9.86
N ALA A 94 -2.90 14.05 -8.67
CA ALA A 94 -2.85 13.12 -7.55
C ALA A 94 -4.23 12.91 -6.94
N PHE A 95 -4.42 11.76 -6.31
CA PHE A 95 -5.68 11.36 -5.67
C PHE A 95 -5.41 10.81 -4.29
N GLU A 96 -6.36 11.05 -3.40
CA GLU A 96 -6.48 10.31 -2.15
C GLU A 96 -7.76 9.47 -2.21
N GLY A 97 -7.64 8.17 -1.95
CA GLY A 97 -8.78 7.31 -1.68
C GLY A 97 -8.78 6.90 -0.22
N ARG A 98 -9.87 7.17 0.48
CA ARG A 98 -10.15 6.65 1.82
C ARG A 98 -11.06 5.45 1.67
N VAL A 99 -10.50 4.28 1.85
CA VAL A 99 -11.20 3.00 1.71
C VAL A 99 -11.55 2.47 3.09
N ARG A 100 -12.81 2.11 3.30
CA ARG A 100 -13.27 1.32 4.44
C ARG A 100 -13.77 -0.01 3.92
N PHE A 101 -13.53 -1.06 4.64
CA PHE A 101 -14.00 -2.37 4.23
C PHE A 101 -14.42 -3.23 5.42
N ASP A 102 -15.54 -3.93 5.28
CA ASP A 102 -16.04 -4.93 6.21
C ASP A 102 -17.17 -5.72 5.50
N ARG A 103 -17.80 -6.65 6.19
CA ARG A 103 -19.08 -7.21 5.74
C ARG A 103 -20.11 -6.07 5.62
N PRO A 104 -21.01 -6.11 4.62
CA PRO A 104 -21.94 -4.99 4.38
C PRO A 104 -22.71 -4.51 5.60
N GLU A 105 -23.14 -5.44 6.47
CA GLU A 105 -23.93 -5.16 7.67
C GLU A 105 -23.10 -4.58 8.83
N ARG A 106 -21.77 -4.66 8.75
CA ARG A 106 -20.84 -4.17 9.77
C ARG A 106 -20.09 -2.92 9.34
N LEU A 107 -20.16 -2.58 8.05
CA LEU A 107 -19.41 -1.45 7.49
C LEU A 107 -19.84 -0.14 8.13
N ASN A 108 -18.92 0.51 8.85
CA ASN A 108 -19.13 1.81 9.49
C ASN A 108 -17.81 2.57 9.64
N ASP A 109 -17.89 3.88 9.95
CA ASP A 109 -16.74 4.78 9.98
C ASP A 109 -15.83 4.58 11.20
N ALA A 110 -16.38 4.07 12.31
CA ALA A 110 -15.68 4.06 13.58
C ALA A 110 -14.87 2.78 13.83
N THR A 111 -15.34 1.63 13.33
CA THR A 111 -14.81 0.31 13.71
C THR A 111 -14.36 -0.54 12.54
N SER A 112 -14.68 -0.17 11.30
CA SER A 112 -14.24 -0.90 10.12
C SER A 112 -12.76 -0.70 9.84
N PRO A 113 -12.06 -1.71 9.32
CA PRO A 113 -10.73 -1.56 8.76
C PRO A 113 -10.70 -0.48 7.68
N SER A 114 -9.61 0.26 7.63
CA SER A 114 -9.47 1.36 6.68
C SER A 114 -8.11 1.40 6.02
N ILE A 115 -8.10 1.89 4.78
CA ILE A 115 -6.88 2.13 4.01
C ILE A 115 -6.98 3.54 3.44
N ARG A 116 -5.93 4.32 3.62
CA ARG A 116 -5.72 5.59 2.93
C ARG A 116 -4.70 5.37 1.83
N PHE A 117 -5.12 5.49 0.60
CA PHE A 117 -4.24 5.43 -0.57
C PHE A 117 -3.95 6.83 -1.09
N ALA A 118 -2.72 7.09 -1.51
CA ALA A 118 -2.41 8.23 -2.32
C ALA A 118 -1.75 7.78 -3.64
N ASN A 119 -2.33 8.25 -4.74
CA ASN A 119 -1.87 7.99 -6.10
C ASN A 119 -1.38 9.26 -6.75
N ILE A 120 -0.46 9.08 -7.69
CA ILE A 120 -0.04 10.12 -8.62
C ILE A 120 -0.01 9.55 -10.03
N PHE A 121 -0.42 10.33 -11.02
CA PHE A 121 -0.29 9.93 -12.40
C PHE A 121 1.17 9.98 -12.85
N ILE A 122 1.61 8.89 -13.45
CA ILE A 122 2.95 8.72 -13.98
C ILE A 122 2.93 8.18 -15.40
N THR A 123 4.01 8.42 -16.13
CA THR A 123 4.37 7.72 -17.36
C THR A 123 5.77 7.13 -17.21
N PRO A 124 6.05 5.92 -17.73
CA PRO A 124 7.40 5.37 -17.77
C PRO A 124 8.29 6.23 -18.67
N GLU A 125 9.50 6.57 -18.21
CA GLU A 125 10.59 7.03 -19.04
C GLU A 125 11.54 5.85 -19.25
N GLN A 126 12.41 5.83 -20.21
CA GLN A 126 13.44 4.84 -20.52
C GLN A 126 13.59 3.67 -19.51
N GLY A 127 12.66 2.71 -19.58
CA GLY A 127 12.59 1.57 -18.66
C GLY A 127 11.80 1.89 -17.35
N ASN A 128 11.49 0.82 -16.58
CA ASN A 128 10.63 0.91 -15.40
C ASN A 128 11.29 1.52 -14.15
N SER A 129 12.58 1.83 -14.20
CA SER A 129 13.30 2.42 -13.07
C SER A 129 13.10 3.94 -12.94
N ARG A 130 12.66 4.61 -14.00
CA ARG A 130 12.36 6.05 -14.01
C ARG A 130 10.90 6.30 -14.36
N LEU A 131 10.21 6.97 -13.47
CA LEU A 131 8.79 7.33 -13.59
C LEU A 131 8.67 8.85 -13.56
N ARG A 132 8.05 9.42 -14.59
CA ARG A 132 7.76 10.86 -14.66
C ARG A 132 6.32 11.13 -14.27
N VAL A 133 6.09 12.13 -13.42
CA VAL A 133 4.74 12.63 -13.14
C VAL A 133 4.15 13.22 -14.41
N ALA A 134 2.99 12.75 -14.82
CA ALA A 134 2.34 13.15 -16.06
C ALA A 134 0.80 13.09 -15.92
N PRO A 135 0.12 14.26 -15.90
CA PRO A 135 -1.34 14.28 -15.90
C PRO A 135 -1.89 13.76 -17.24
N PRO A 136 -3.04 13.06 -17.22
CA PRO A 136 -3.74 12.69 -18.45
C PRO A 136 -4.31 13.93 -19.14
N ALA A 137 -4.19 13.95 -20.47
CA ALA A 137 -4.70 15.08 -21.28
C ALA A 137 -6.22 15.04 -21.49
N GLN A 138 -6.84 13.86 -21.36
CA GLN A 138 -8.25 13.64 -21.71
C GLN A 138 -9.20 13.67 -20.51
N ALA A 139 -8.68 13.62 -19.29
CA ALA A 139 -9.49 13.52 -18.08
C ALA A 139 -9.44 14.82 -17.27
N ASP A 140 -10.62 15.22 -16.78
CA ASP A 140 -10.78 16.29 -15.83
C ASP A 140 -11.46 15.73 -14.56
N PHE A 141 -10.94 16.09 -13.40
CA PHE A 141 -11.41 15.60 -12.12
C PHE A 141 -11.95 16.72 -11.22
N HIS A 142 -12.39 17.83 -11.83
CA HIS A 142 -12.89 19.00 -11.10
C HIS A 142 -14.14 18.72 -10.26
N ASP A 143 -14.92 17.68 -10.59
CA ASP A 143 -16.10 17.26 -9.82
C ASP A 143 -15.75 16.50 -8.54
N LEU A 144 -14.51 16.06 -8.40
CA LEU A 144 -14.06 15.41 -7.17
C LEU A 144 -13.83 16.45 -6.06
N PRO A 145 -14.17 16.12 -4.80
CA PRO A 145 -13.80 16.97 -3.68
C PRO A 145 -12.29 17.25 -3.67
N PRO A 146 -11.87 18.49 -3.43
CA PRO A 146 -10.45 18.82 -3.40
C PRO A 146 -9.75 18.16 -2.21
N LEU A 147 -8.52 17.69 -2.43
CA LEU A 147 -7.61 17.31 -1.36
C LEU A 147 -6.83 18.56 -0.92
N PRO A 148 -7.03 19.08 0.31
CA PRO A 148 -6.26 20.20 0.82
C PRO A 148 -4.76 19.89 0.85
N ASN A 149 -3.93 20.91 0.58
CA ASN A 149 -2.48 20.70 0.51
C ASN A 149 -1.90 20.18 1.84
N GLU A 150 -2.38 20.69 2.96
CA GLU A 150 -1.98 20.30 4.31
C GLU A 150 -2.34 18.85 4.66
N GLU A 151 -3.39 18.29 4.04
CA GLU A 151 -3.79 16.89 4.19
C GLU A 151 -3.06 15.96 3.22
N ASN A 152 -2.28 16.49 2.27
CA ASN A 152 -1.64 15.69 1.24
C ASN A 152 -0.53 14.79 1.83
N PRO A 153 -0.61 13.45 1.67
CA PRO A 153 0.40 12.51 2.19
C PRO A 153 1.82 12.76 1.66
N TYR A 154 1.99 13.56 0.63
CA TYR A 154 3.29 13.97 0.13
C TYR A 154 4.19 14.55 1.23
N HIS A 155 3.63 15.31 2.17
CA HIS A 155 4.40 15.85 3.29
C HIS A 155 4.92 14.76 4.22
N ILE A 156 4.13 13.70 4.43
CA ILE A 156 4.54 12.53 5.23
C ILE A 156 5.69 11.80 4.53
N THR A 157 5.53 11.53 3.23
CA THR A 157 6.56 10.78 2.48
C THR A 157 7.86 11.56 2.36
N ARG A 158 7.78 12.89 2.19
CA ARG A 158 8.96 13.75 2.16
C ARG A 158 9.70 13.75 3.51
N ALA A 159 8.99 13.95 4.62
CA ALA A 159 9.59 13.90 5.95
C ALA A 159 10.21 12.51 6.24
N ALA A 160 9.53 11.43 5.79
CA ALA A 160 10.05 10.08 5.94
C ALA A 160 11.30 9.81 5.09
N SER A 161 11.45 10.43 3.93
CA SER A 161 12.67 10.29 3.12
C SER A 161 13.91 10.87 3.81
N GLU A 162 13.73 11.86 4.67
CA GLU A 162 14.79 12.52 5.44
C GLU A 162 15.08 11.79 6.76
N SER A 163 14.01 11.34 7.47
CA SER A 163 14.11 10.74 8.80
C SER A 163 14.23 9.22 8.82
N GLY A 164 13.82 8.55 7.74
CA GLY A 164 13.66 7.09 7.69
C GLY A 164 12.46 6.55 8.47
N ALA A 165 11.54 7.41 8.96
CA ALA A 165 10.42 7.04 9.82
C ALA A 165 9.09 7.56 9.26
N LEU A 166 8.03 6.76 9.36
CA LEU A 166 6.68 7.08 8.90
C LEU A 166 5.71 7.48 10.04
N GLY A 167 6.20 7.48 11.29
CA GLY A 167 5.42 7.91 12.44
C GLY A 167 4.33 6.91 12.87
N VAL A 168 4.52 5.62 12.61
CA VAL A 168 3.74 4.54 13.21
C VAL A 168 4.35 4.12 14.54
N LEU A 169 5.68 4.18 14.61
CA LEU A 169 6.46 3.88 15.80
C LEU A 169 6.90 5.20 16.44
N ASP A 170 6.46 5.46 17.66
CA ASP A 170 6.84 6.60 18.47
C ASP A 170 8.05 6.30 19.37
N GLU A 171 8.44 7.21 20.24
CA GLU A 171 9.59 7.09 21.15
C GLU A 171 9.46 5.95 22.19
N ALA A 172 8.25 5.42 22.40
CA ALA A 172 8.03 4.30 23.31
C ALA A 172 8.47 2.95 22.69
N TRP A 173 8.78 2.93 21.40
CA TRP A 173 9.24 1.74 20.69
C TRP A 173 10.77 1.68 20.65
N LEU A 174 11.34 0.69 21.34
CA LEU A 174 12.77 0.48 21.41
C LEU A 174 13.20 -0.61 20.42
N GLN A 175 14.21 -0.30 19.61
CA GLN A 175 14.74 -1.24 18.63
C GLN A 175 15.51 -2.37 19.32
N GLU A 176 15.12 -3.62 19.03
CA GLU A 176 15.79 -4.82 19.57
C GLU A 176 16.84 -5.40 18.63
N ARG A 177 16.54 -5.43 17.34
CA ARG A 177 17.40 -6.07 16.34
C ARG A 177 17.16 -5.54 14.94
N THR A 178 18.11 -5.80 14.06
CA THR A 178 17.99 -5.61 12.62
C THR A 178 18.45 -6.86 11.89
N SER A 179 17.91 -7.08 10.71
CA SER A 179 18.43 -8.07 9.75
C SER A 179 18.20 -7.60 8.33
N THR A 180 19.01 -8.08 7.41
CA THR A 180 18.87 -7.80 5.98
C THR A 180 18.57 -9.10 5.24
N VAL A 181 17.64 -9.05 4.32
CA VAL A 181 17.24 -10.16 3.45
C VAL A 181 17.33 -9.69 2.02
N THR A 182 17.91 -10.51 1.16
CA THR A 182 17.88 -10.28 -0.29
C THR A 182 16.67 -10.97 -0.92
N TYR A 183 16.10 -10.33 -1.94
CA TYR A 183 14.97 -10.83 -2.69
C TYR A 183 15.15 -10.52 -4.18
N ALA A 184 15.22 -11.56 -5.02
CA ALA A 184 15.24 -11.43 -6.47
C ALA A 184 13.80 -11.27 -6.97
N ILE A 185 13.55 -10.25 -7.81
CA ILE A 185 12.24 -10.01 -8.41
C ILE A 185 11.96 -11.09 -9.45
N ASP A 186 10.78 -11.68 -9.33
CA ASP A 186 10.24 -12.65 -10.28
C ASP A 186 9.22 -11.95 -11.18
N VAL A 187 9.45 -11.95 -12.51
CA VAL A 187 8.65 -11.21 -13.46
C VAL A 187 7.18 -11.63 -13.43
N ASP A 188 6.92 -12.95 -13.39
CA ASP A 188 5.55 -13.47 -13.49
C ASP A 188 4.74 -13.29 -12.21
N ARG A 189 5.42 -13.28 -11.07
CA ARG A 189 4.77 -13.18 -9.75
C ARG A 189 4.70 -11.75 -9.22
N ASP A 190 5.74 -10.95 -9.45
CA ASP A 190 5.93 -9.70 -8.73
C ASP A 190 5.56 -8.46 -9.55
N THR A 191 5.40 -8.59 -10.88
CA THR A 191 5.05 -7.46 -11.73
C THR A 191 3.55 -7.40 -12.06
N ASN A 192 3.13 -6.29 -12.62
CA ASN A 192 1.78 -6.08 -13.14
C ASN A 192 1.80 -5.90 -14.67
N GLY A 193 0.62 -5.73 -15.27
CA GLY A 193 0.46 -5.54 -16.72
C GLY A 193 1.16 -4.31 -17.31
N ALA A 194 1.65 -3.38 -16.47
CA ALA A 194 2.49 -2.26 -16.89
C ALA A 194 4.00 -2.57 -16.78
N GLY A 195 4.37 -3.80 -16.43
CA GLY A 195 5.77 -4.22 -16.21
C GLY A 195 6.41 -3.62 -14.95
N LEU A 196 5.61 -3.05 -14.04
CA LEU A 196 6.06 -2.48 -12.79
C LEU A 196 5.93 -3.52 -11.67
N VAL A 197 6.86 -3.53 -10.72
CA VAL A 197 6.64 -4.28 -9.46
C VAL A 197 5.36 -3.78 -8.81
N TYR A 198 4.42 -4.71 -8.60
CA TYR A 198 3.10 -4.33 -8.13
C TYR A 198 3.15 -3.88 -6.66
N PHE A 199 2.60 -2.71 -6.37
CA PHE A 199 2.72 -2.05 -5.07
C PHE A 199 2.39 -2.96 -3.86
N ALA A 200 1.36 -3.81 -3.98
CA ALA A 200 0.94 -4.70 -2.89
C ALA A 200 1.92 -5.87 -2.67
N ASN A 201 2.79 -6.20 -3.64
CA ASN A 201 3.77 -7.27 -3.49
C ASN A 201 4.89 -6.90 -2.51
N TYR A 202 5.14 -5.61 -2.29
CA TYR A 202 6.08 -5.15 -1.27
C TYR A 202 5.71 -5.67 0.14
N VAL A 203 4.42 -5.87 0.44
CA VAL A 203 3.98 -6.49 1.70
C VAL A 203 4.49 -7.93 1.81
N ALA A 204 4.42 -8.71 0.73
CA ALA A 204 4.93 -10.09 0.73
C ALA A 204 6.47 -10.13 0.91
N PHE A 205 7.19 -9.15 0.36
CA PHE A 205 8.64 -9.02 0.55
C PHE A 205 8.96 -8.71 2.02
N MET A 206 8.25 -7.75 2.62
CA MET A 206 8.37 -7.40 4.04
C MET A 206 8.04 -8.57 4.95
N ASP A 207 6.95 -9.29 4.69
CA ASP A 207 6.54 -10.46 5.47
C ASP A 207 7.57 -11.61 5.37
N THR A 208 8.24 -11.75 4.22
CA THR A 208 9.33 -12.71 4.05
C THR A 208 10.54 -12.33 4.89
N ALA A 209 10.93 -11.05 4.89
CA ALA A 209 12.02 -10.54 5.72
C ALA A 209 11.68 -10.66 7.22
N GLU A 210 10.45 -10.32 7.61
CA GLU A 210 9.96 -10.44 8.98
C GLU A 210 10.04 -11.88 9.51
N ARG A 211 9.60 -12.87 8.71
CA ARG A 211 9.68 -14.29 9.11
C ARG A 211 11.11 -14.77 9.34
N ARG A 212 12.10 -14.16 8.69
CA ARG A 212 13.52 -14.46 8.92
C ARG A 212 14.10 -13.72 10.12
N ALA A 213 13.63 -12.49 10.38
CA ALA A 213 14.12 -11.65 11.47
C ALA A 213 13.57 -12.09 12.84
N VAL A 214 12.36 -12.65 12.90
CA VAL A 214 11.69 -13.01 14.15
C VAL A 214 11.50 -14.52 14.23
N PRO A 215 11.86 -15.16 15.39
CA PRO A 215 11.73 -16.59 15.57
C PRO A 215 10.33 -17.11 15.25
N LYS A 216 10.27 -18.31 14.69
CA LYS A 216 9.02 -19.02 14.38
C LYS A 216 8.20 -19.25 15.65
N GLY A 217 6.87 -19.17 15.56
CA GLY A 217 5.96 -19.68 16.58
C GLY A 217 5.02 -18.67 17.20
N ARG A 218 5.10 -17.39 16.89
CA ARG A 218 4.05 -16.42 17.26
C ARG A 218 3.42 -15.82 16.02
N GLU A 219 2.16 -16.05 15.90
CA GLU A 219 1.33 -15.49 14.85
C GLU A 219 1.06 -14.02 15.17
N ARG A 220 0.93 -13.18 14.14
CA ARG A 220 0.81 -11.74 14.30
C ARG A 220 -0.30 -11.20 13.44
N SER A 221 -1.13 -10.38 14.06
CA SER A 221 -2.23 -9.67 13.42
C SER A 221 -1.81 -8.23 13.11
N LEU A 222 -1.98 -7.79 11.89
CA LEU A 222 -1.76 -6.39 11.54
C LEU A 222 -2.70 -5.48 12.36
N ARG A 223 -2.15 -4.38 12.86
CA ARG A 223 -2.91 -3.29 13.49
C ARG A 223 -2.77 -1.99 12.72
N HIS A 224 -1.56 -1.68 12.31
CA HIS A 224 -1.27 -0.47 11.57
C HIS A 224 -0.08 -0.71 10.65
N ARG A 225 -0.14 -0.22 9.42
CA ARG A 225 1.00 -0.18 8.50
C ARG A 225 0.95 1.08 7.67
N ARG A 226 2.08 1.77 7.57
CA ARG A 226 2.33 2.82 6.58
C ARG A 226 3.39 2.38 5.60
N ILE A 227 3.21 2.74 4.34
CA ILE A 227 4.15 2.46 3.26
C ILE A 227 4.32 3.74 2.45
N ALA A 228 5.58 4.12 2.17
CA ALA A 228 5.94 5.18 1.24
C ALA A 228 6.80 4.60 0.11
N TYR A 229 6.43 4.89 -1.14
CA TYR A 229 7.14 4.45 -2.34
C TYR A 229 7.87 5.63 -2.96
N TYR A 230 9.16 5.45 -3.25
CA TYR A 230 10.04 6.49 -3.81
C TYR A 230 10.55 6.13 -5.21
N GLY A 231 10.42 4.87 -5.59
CA GLY A 231 10.87 4.35 -6.86
C GLY A 231 10.29 2.98 -7.13
N ASN A 232 10.71 2.41 -8.22
CA ASN A 232 10.36 1.05 -8.60
C ASN A 232 11.62 0.24 -8.87
N ALA A 233 11.45 -1.07 -9.00
CA ALA A 233 12.50 -1.98 -9.42
C ALA A 233 12.13 -2.55 -10.79
N ALA A 234 13.16 -2.84 -11.59
CA ALA A 234 13.01 -3.52 -12.87
C ALA A 234 12.90 -5.04 -12.66
N VAL A 235 12.52 -5.73 -13.73
CA VAL A 235 12.67 -7.18 -13.85
C VAL A 235 14.14 -7.52 -13.67
N ASP A 236 14.42 -8.60 -12.97
CA ASP A 236 15.78 -9.08 -12.64
C ASP A 236 16.55 -8.28 -11.58
N ASP A 237 15.99 -7.16 -11.07
CA ASP A 237 16.60 -6.48 -9.93
C ASP A 237 16.57 -7.38 -8.68
N THR A 238 17.61 -7.22 -7.88
CA THR A 238 17.65 -7.77 -6.53
C THR A 238 17.40 -6.66 -5.51
N LEU A 239 16.51 -6.93 -4.58
CA LEU A 239 16.19 -6.02 -3.47
C LEU A 239 16.97 -6.41 -2.22
N ALA A 240 17.51 -5.42 -1.53
CA ALA A 240 17.95 -5.53 -0.14
C ALA A 240 16.84 -5.00 0.77
N ILE A 241 16.35 -5.85 1.66
CA ILE A 241 15.25 -5.55 2.59
C ILE A 241 15.81 -5.55 4.00
N ASP A 242 16.03 -4.36 4.54
CA ASP A 242 16.39 -4.20 5.94
C ASP A 242 15.11 -4.21 6.76
N VAL A 243 15.08 -5.02 7.82
CA VAL A 243 13.99 -5.06 8.80
C VAL A 243 14.55 -4.81 10.20
N ALA A 244 14.06 -3.78 10.85
CA ALA A 244 14.29 -3.50 12.25
C ALA A 244 13.04 -3.89 13.06
N VAL A 245 13.25 -4.61 14.16
CA VAL A 245 12.20 -5.09 15.07
C VAL A 245 12.23 -4.24 16.33
N PHE A 246 11.07 -3.82 16.79
CA PHE A 246 10.87 -2.95 17.94
C PHE A 246 9.94 -3.59 18.96
N ARG A 247 10.15 -3.25 20.24
CA ARG A 247 9.23 -3.53 21.34
C ARG A 247 8.87 -2.25 22.08
N SER A 248 7.69 -2.27 22.67
CA SER A 248 7.24 -1.20 23.56
C SER A 248 6.85 -1.78 24.91
N GLY A 249 7.31 -1.15 25.98
CA GLY A 249 6.87 -1.49 27.34
C GLY A 249 5.40 -1.13 27.58
N ALA A 250 4.89 -0.13 26.86
CA ALA A 250 3.47 0.26 26.93
C ALA A 250 2.53 -0.73 26.18
N HIS A 251 3.09 -1.52 25.23
CA HIS A 251 2.35 -2.46 24.39
C HIS A 251 3.06 -3.82 24.33
N PRO A 252 3.11 -4.58 25.45
CA PRO A 252 3.93 -5.81 25.54
C PRO A 252 3.48 -6.92 24.58
N ASP A 253 2.19 -6.90 24.18
CA ASP A 253 1.60 -7.87 23.24
C ASP A 253 1.71 -7.44 21.77
N MET A 254 2.52 -6.40 21.47
CA MET A 254 2.72 -5.91 20.12
C MET A 254 4.19 -5.93 19.73
N LEU A 255 4.43 -6.03 18.42
CA LEU A 255 5.74 -5.81 17.80
C LEU A 255 5.64 -4.68 16.79
N GLY A 256 6.66 -3.81 16.83
CA GLY A 256 6.89 -2.81 15.80
C GLY A 256 7.91 -3.31 14.77
N PHE A 257 7.73 -2.88 13.54
CA PHE A 257 8.63 -3.19 12.43
C PHE A 257 8.88 -1.94 11.62
N ARG A 258 10.15 -1.71 11.25
CA ARG A 258 10.53 -0.73 10.22
C ARG A 258 11.25 -1.44 9.12
N TYR A 259 10.87 -1.16 7.88
CA TYR A 259 11.45 -1.75 6.69
C TYR A 259 12.04 -0.65 5.81
N THR A 260 13.25 -0.91 5.29
CA THR A 260 13.85 -0.13 4.23
C THR A 260 14.16 -1.06 3.07
N ILE A 261 13.56 -0.82 1.91
CA ILE A 261 13.79 -1.63 0.71
C ILE A 261 14.60 -0.81 -0.27
N ARG A 262 15.74 -1.37 -0.70
CA ARG A 262 16.67 -0.76 -1.67
C ARG A 262 16.86 -1.65 -2.87
N ARG A 263 17.05 -1.06 -4.03
CA ARG A 263 17.68 -1.79 -5.14
C ARG A 263 19.13 -2.08 -4.76
N GLN A 264 19.59 -3.31 -4.99
CA GLN A 264 20.95 -3.70 -4.61
C GLN A 264 21.98 -3.09 -5.54
N GLU A 265 21.63 -2.88 -6.83
CA GLU A 265 22.55 -2.37 -7.84
C GLU A 265 23.06 -0.96 -7.54
N ASP A 266 22.17 -0.03 -7.20
CA ASP A 266 22.50 1.39 -7.00
C ASP A 266 22.30 1.88 -5.55
N GLY A 267 21.83 1.02 -4.65
CA GLY A 267 21.53 1.34 -3.26
C GLY A 267 20.33 2.28 -3.07
N ALA A 268 19.60 2.63 -4.13
CA ALA A 268 18.48 3.56 -4.05
C ALA A 268 17.36 3.00 -3.16
N ILE A 269 16.90 3.82 -2.21
CA ILE A 269 15.71 3.49 -1.41
C ILE A 269 14.49 3.63 -2.31
N ILE A 270 13.76 2.54 -2.51
CA ILE A 270 12.53 2.50 -3.31
C ILE A 270 11.28 2.40 -2.45
N CYS A 271 11.39 1.94 -1.19
CA CYS A 271 10.26 1.84 -0.29
C CYS A 271 10.69 1.95 1.17
N LEU A 272 9.92 2.68 1.96
CA LEU A 272 9.96 2.66 3.43
C LEU A 272 8.61 2.15 3.94
N SER A 273 8.63 1.39 5.04
CA SER A 273 7.41 1.00 5.72
C SER A 273 7.62 0.90 7.23
N GLU A 274 6.58 1.21 7.98
CA GLU A 274 6.47 0.89 9.40
C GLU A 274 5.18 0.12 9.65
N ALA A 275 5.24 -0.85 10.56
CA ALA A 275 4.07 -1.62 10.95
C ALA A 275 4.05 -1.93 12.44
N VAL A 276 2.84 -2.00 13.00
CA VAL A 276 2.56 -2.55 14.33
C VAL A 276 1.67 -3.77 14.15
N LYS A 277 2.09 -4.89 14.75
CA LYS A 277 1.37 -6.15 14.71
C LYS A 277 1.15 -6.67 16.13
N ALA A 278 -0.07 -7.10 16.45
CA ALA A 278 -0.37 -7.77 17.71
C ALA A 278 0.15 -9.21 17.68
N LEU A 279 0.67 -9.68 18.81
CA LEU A 279 0.98 -11.10 19.02
C LEU A 279 -0.34 -11.84 19.23
N ALA A 280 -0.56 -12.91 18.46
CA ALA A 280 -1.74 -13.77 18.57
C ALA A 280 -1.51 -14.90 19.58
#